data_92af4544394f32f9cd24e155dde231d2
#
_entry.id   92af4544394f32f9cd24e155dde231d2
#
_cell.length_a   1.000
_cell.length_b   1.000
_cell.length_c   1.000
_cell.angle_alpha   90.00
_cell.angle_beta   90.00
_cell.angle_gamma   90.00
#
_symmetry.space_group_name_H-M   'P 1'
#
loop_
_entity.id
_entity.type
_entity.pdbx_description
1 polymer ?
#
loop_
_entity_poly.entity_id
_entity_poly.type
_entity_poly.pdbx_seq_one_letter_code
_entity_poly.pdbx_strand_id
1 'polypeptide(L)'
;MGRTAKVERKTKETDIKISLDIDGNGQAAIETGMPFFNHMLDAFSRHGFFNVNIQAKGDLEVDYHHTVEDVGLALGQAFKHALGDKRGIRRFGEASCPLDETLANVVVDLSGRPYLSYNVKIRPGRVGDFDTDLPHEFYAAFTNQLGMNLHIDVPRGENPHHIIESCFKAFARAMDFATQIDPRVQGVLSTKGSL
;
A
#
# COMPACT_ATOMS: atom_id res chain seq x y z
N MET A 1 12.11 -20.05 4.43
CA MET A 1 10.74 -19.90 3.87
C MET A 1 10.54 -18.43 3.54
N GLY A 2 10.01 -18.11 2.35
CA GLY A 2 9.72 -16.73 1.99
C GLY A 2 8.62 -16.12 2.89
N ARG A 3 8.62 -14.79 3.05
CA ARG A 3 7.62 -14.06 3.84
C ARG A 3 6.35 -13.86 2.98
N THR A 4 5.50 -14.90 2.98
CA THR A 4 4.30 -14.95 2.14
C THR A 4 3.03 -14.98 2.97
N ALA A 5 1.93 -14.50 2.40
CA ALA A 5 0.60 -14.58 3.00
C ALA A 5 -0.50 -14.77 1.96
N LYS A 6 -1.60 -15.37 2.39
CA LYS A 6 -2.86 -15.41 1.65
C LYS A 6 -3.96 -14.89 2.54
N VAL A 7 -4.82 -14.04 2.00
CA VAL A 7 -5.96 -13.44 2.69
C VAL A 7 -7.19 -13.59 1.80
N GLU A 8 -8.26 -14.03 2.40
CA GLU A 8 -9.61 -14.01 1.79
C GLU A 8 -10.51 -13.18 2.69
N ARG A 9 -11.18 -12.18 2.11
CA ARG A 9 -12.13 -11.31 2.78
C ARG A 9 -13.42 -11.30 1.99
N LYS A 10 -14.50 -11.72 2.63
CA LYS A 10 -15.83 -11.73 2.04
C LYS A 10 -16.82 -11.03 2.94
N THR A 11 -17.52 -10.07 2.38
CA THR A 11 -18.62 -9.33 2.99
C THR A 11 -19.89 -9.51 2.15
N LYS A 12 -20.92 -8.69 2.38
CA LYS A 12 -22.08 -8.60 1.49
C LYS A 12 -21.79 -7.74 0.25
N GLU A 13 -20.79 -6.89 0.34
CA GLU A 13 -20.43 -5.86 -0.66
C GLU A 13 -19.25 -6.29 -1.53
N THR A 14 -18.32 -7.08 -0.95
CA THR A 14 -17.06 -7.45 -1.62
C THR A 14 -16.69 -8.92 -1.43
N ASP A 15 -15.94 -9.49 -2.39
CA ASP A 15 -15.27 -10.81 -2.31
C ASP A 15 -13.84 -10.63 -2.82
N ILE A 16 -12.86 -10.64 -1.90
CA ILE A 16 -11.46 -10.29 -2.17
C ILE A 16 -10.54 -11.44 -1.79
N LYS A 17 -9.63 -11.78 -2.70
CA LYS A 17 -8.58 -12.77 -2.48
C LYS A 17 -7.24 -12.16 -2.83
N ILE A 18 -6.29 -12.23 -1.89
CA ILE A 18 -4.94 -11.71 -2.07
C ILE A 18 -3.93 -12.81 -1.75
N SER A 19 -2.91 -12.94 -2.59
CA SER A 19 -1.66 -13.60 -2.24
C SER A 19 -0.50 -12.62 -2.39
N LEU A 20 0.37 -12.60 -1.40
CA LEU A 20 1.52 -11.70 -1.28
C LEU A 20 2.79 -12.52 -1.02
N ASP A 21 3.87 -12.14 -1.70
CA ASP A 21 5.24 -12.50 -1.34
C ASP A 21 6.05 -11.20 -1.22
N ILE A 22 6.50 -10.89 0.00
CA ILE A 22 7.29 -9.68 0.27
C ILE A 22 8.70 -9.79 -0.33
N ASP A 23 9.24 -10.99 -0.41
CA ASP A 23 10.58 -11.28 -0.94
C ASP A 23 10.54 -11.59 -2.45
N GLY A 24 9.59 -11.00 -3.17
CA GLY A 24 9.33 -11.23 -4.57
C GLY A 24 10.28 -10.49 -5.52
N ASN A 25 9.82 -10.32 -6.76
CA ASN A 25 10.53 -9.62 -7.83
C ASN A 25 9.63 -8.65 -8.63
N GLY A 26 8.49 -8.27 -8.05
CA GLY A 26 7.55 -7.29 -8.63
C GLY A 26 6.61 -7.88 -9.69
N GLN A 27 6.23 -9.15 -9.55
CA GLN A 27 5.21 -9.76 -10.40
C GLN A 27 3.81 -9.46 -9.86
N ALA A 28 2.93 -8.99 -10.75
CA ALA A 28 1.56 -8.67 -10.42
C ALA A 28 0.55 -9.43 -11.28
N ALA A 29 -0.57 -9.86 -10.67
CA ALA A 29 -1.76 -10.31 -11.35
C ALA A 29 -2.96 -9.69 -10.61
N ILE A 30 -3.53 -8.61 -11.18
CA ILE A 30 -4.46 -7.75 -10.45
C ILE A 30 -5.75 -7.56 -11.25
N GLU A 31 -6.85 -7.94 -10.64
CA GLU A 31 -8.20 -7.83 -11.19
C GLU A 31 -9.14 -7.25 -10.13
N THR A 32 -9.44 -5.95 -10.22
CA THR A 32 -10.38 -5.26 -9.32
C THR A 32 -11.64 -4.75 -10.02
N GLY A 33 -11.71 -4.88 -11.35
CA GLY A 33 -12.77 -4.24 -12.14
C GLY A 33 -12.53 -2.75 -12.41
N MET A 34 -11.48 -2.16 -11.84
CA MET A 34 -11.14 -0.73 -11.97
C MET A 34 -9.76 -0.58 -12.66
N PRO A 35 -9.70 -0.25 -13.97
CA PRO A 35 -8.43 -0.25 -14.71
C PRO A 35 -7.35 0.65 -14.12
N PHE A 36 -7.73 1.85 -13.64
CA PHE A 36 -6.78 2.77 -13.04
C PHE A 36 -6.24 2.25 -11.71
N PHE A 37 -7.08 1.66 -10.86
CA PHE A 37 -6.65 1.07 -9.59
C PHE A 37 -5.76 -0.15 -9.83
N ASN A 38 -6.09 -1.00 -10.81
CA ASN A 38 -5.20 -2.11 -11.22
C ASN A 38 -3.81 -1.60 -11.59
N HIS A 39 -3.73 -0.50 -12.37
CA HIS A 39 -2.46 0.13 -12.73
C HIS A 39 -1.70 0.64 -11.49
N MET A 40 -2.37 1.25 -10.51
CA MET A 40 -1.75 1.72 -9.28
C MET A 40 -1.18 0.56 -8.43
N LEU A 41 -1.93 -0.53 -8.31
CA LEU A 41 -1.49 -1.73 -7.58
C LEU A 41 -0.37 -2.48 -8.32
N ASP A 42 -0.38 -2.48 -9.65
CA ASP A 42 0.75 -3.00 -10.46
C ASP A 42 2.02 -2.15 -10.24
N ALA A 43 1.88 -0.82 -10.25
CA ALA A 43 2.98 0.07 -9.93
C ALA A 43 3.52 -0.17 -8.50
N PHE A 44 2.63 -0.38 -7.51
CA PHE A 44 3.03 -0.74 -6.15
C PHE A 44 3.81 -2.06 -6.12
N SER A 45 3.30 -3.11 -6.76
CA SER A 45 3.99 -4.40 -6.86
C SER A 45 5.37 -4.25 -7.50
N ARG A 46 5.42 -3.61 -8.68
CA ARG A 46 6.65 -3.45 -9.47
C ARG A 46 7.74 -2.67 -8.74
N HIS A 47 7.39 -1.52 -8.17
CA HIS A 47 8.35 -0.61 -7.54
C HIS A 47 8.73 -1.03 -6.11
N GLY A 48 7.92 -1.86 -5.46
CA GLY A 48 8.22 -2.48 -4.16
C GLY A 48 8.85 -3.86 -4.26
N PHE A 49 9.00 -4.40 -5.49
CA PHE A 49 9.47 -5.78 -5.73
C PHE A 49 8.61 -6.87 -5.10
N PHE A 50 7.39 -6.56 -4.68
CA PHE A 50 6.46 -7.52 -4.11
C PHE A 50 5.81 -8.35 -5.21
N ASN A 51 5.65 -9.67 -5.01
CA ASN A 51 4.76 -10.44 -5.87
C ASN A 51 3.35 -10.37 -5.28
N VAL A 52 2.40 -9.84 -6.06
CA VAL A 52 1.03 -9.57 -5.60
C VAL A 52 0.03 -10.15 -6.58
N ASN A 53 -0.87 -11.01 -6.09
CA ASN A 53 -2.04 -11.42 -6.84
C ASN A 53 -3.29 -10.93 -6.10
N ILE A 54 -4.15 -10.18 -6.77
CA ILE A 54 -5.40 -9.63 -6.23
C ILE A 54 -6.54 -9.99 -7.17
N GLN A 55 -7.56 -10.65 -6.62
CA GLN A 55 -8.86 -10.83 -7.25
C GLN A 55 -9.88 -10.17 -6.34
N ALA A 56 -10.51 -9.10 -6.80
CA ALA A 56 -11.53 -8.38 -6.07
C ALA A 56 -12.80 -8.24 -6.91
N LYS A 57 -13.92 -8.62 -6.33
CA LYS A 57 -15.27 -8.37 -6.85
C LYS A 57 -16.00 -7.56 -5.81
N GLY A 58 -16.53 -6.42 -6.19
CA GLY A 58 -17.32 -5.55 -5.34
C GLY A 58 -18.56 -5.04 -6.06
N ASP A 59 -19.37 -4.29 -5.33
CA ASP A 59 -20.60 -3.63 -5.75
C ASP A 59 -20.32 -2.34 -6.53
N LEU A 60 -19.53 -2.44 -7.62
CA LEU A 60 -19.05 -1.30 -8.42
C LEU A 60 -20.19 -0.46 -9.03
N GLU A 61 -21.41 -1.00 -9.09
CA GLU A 61 -22.63 -0.27 -9.49
C GLU A 61 -23.07 0.76 -8.45
N VAL A 62 -22.64 0.64 -7.19
CA VAL A 62 -22.85 1.65 -6.15
C VAL A 62 -21.81 2.76 -6.32
N ASP A 63 -20.57 2.43 -6.05
CA ASP A 63 -19.35 3.21 -6.33
C ASP A 63 -18.11 2.33 -6.14
N TYR A 64 -16.93 2.94 -6.15
CA TYR A 64 -15.68 2.21 -5.99
C TYR A 64 -15.15 2.17 -4.55
N HIS A 65 -15.80 2.87 -3.61
CA HIS A 65 -15.34 3.07 -2.24
C HIS A 65 -15.12 1.73 -1.50
N HIS A 66 -16.18 0.91 -1.41
CA HIS A 66 -16.13 -0.36 -0.67
C HIS A 66 -15.02 -1.28 -1.19
N THR A 67 -14.86 -1.36 -2.50
CA THR A 67 -13.85 -2.25 -3.12
C THR A 67 -12.44 -1.73 -2.86
N VAL A 68 -12.20 -0.42 -2.98
CA VAL A 68 -10.89 0.19 -2.76
C VAL A 68 -10.48 0.06 -1.29
N GLU A 69 -11.39 0.37 -0.35
CA GLU A 69 -11.17 0.22 1.08
C GLU A 69 -10.86 -1.23 1.45
N ASP A 70 -11.69 -2.17 1.01
CA ASP A 70 -11.55 -3.59 1.36
C ASP A 70 -10.30 -4.23 0.74
N VAL A 71 -9.85 -3.78 -0.45
CA VAL A 71 -8.54 -4.16 -0.99
C VAL A 71 -7.42 -3.62 -0.10
N GLY A 72 -7.53 -2.37 0.39
CA GLY A 72 -6.59 -1.78 1.35
C GLY A 72 -6.51 -2.60 2.64
N LEU A 73 -7.67 -2.95 3.23
CA LEU A 73 -7.75 -3.80 4.42
C LEU A 73 -7.10 -5.17 4.19
N ALA A 74 -7.48 -5.86 3.11
CA ALA A 74 -6.99 -7.20 2.82
C ALA A 74 -5.48 -7.22 2.51
N LEU A 75 -4.97 -6.22 1.78
CA LEU A 75 -3.53 -6.10 1.48
C LEU A 75 -2.74 -5.74 2.74
N GLY A 76 -3.22 -4.81 3.57
CA GLY A 76 -2.62 -4.50 4.87
C GLY A 76 -2.55 -5.72 5.78
N GLN A 77 -3.60 -6.54 5.80
CA GLN A 77 -3.62 -7.82 6.53
C GLN A 77 -2.60 -8.82 5.97
N ALA A 78 -2.46 -8.91 4.64
CA ALA A 78 -1.49 -9.78 4.01
C ALA A 78 -0.06 -9.40 4.40
N PHE A 79 0.28 -8.10 4.38
CA PHE A 79 1.56 -7.61 4.87
C PHE A 79 1.78 -7.93 6.35
N LYS A 80 0.77 -7.74 7.20
CA LYS A 80 0.83 -8.06 8.64
C LYS A 80 1.15 -9.55 8.86
N HIS A 81 0.49 -10.44 8.14
CA HIS A 81 0.72 -11.88 8.25
C HIS A 81 2.11 -12.27 7.72
N ALA A 82 2.54 -11.73 6.59
CA ALA A 82 3.82 -12.04 5.99
C ALA A 82 5.00 -11.51 6.82
N LEU A 83 4.85 -10.36 7.49
CA LEU A 83 5.86 -9.78 8.39
C LEU A 83 5.94 -10.49 9.74
N GLY A 84 4.88 -11.16 10.17
CA GLY A 84 4.84 -11.86 11.45
C GLY A 84 5.19 -10.93 12.62
N ASP A 85 6.18 -11.33 13.41
CA ASP A 85 6.65 -10.60 14.59
C ASP A 85 7.62 -9.44 14.27
N LYS A 86 7.85 -9.15 12.99
CA LYS A 86 8.70 -8.04 12.50
C LYS A 86 10.16 -8.12 12.94
N ARG A 87 10.67 -9.32 13.24
CA ARG A 87 12.08 -9.50 13.64
C ARG A 87 13.02 -9.31 12.46
N GLY A 88 14.14 -8.63 12.71
CA GLY A 88 15.20 -8.44 11.74
C GLY A 88 14.91 -7.42 10.62
N ILE A 89 13.73 -6.83 10.55
CA ILE A 89 13.42 -5.83 9.51
C ILE A 89 14.00 -4.45 9.87
N ARG A 90 14.21 -3.61 8.85
CA ARG A 90 14.61 -2.20 9.01
C ARG A 90 13.57 -1.36 9.72
N ARG A 91 12.29 -1.72 9.64
CA ARG A 91 11.16 -1.08 10.27
C ARG A 91 10.79 0.29 9.67
N PHE A 92 11.76 1.18 9.48
CA PHE A 92 11.55 2.50 8.88
C PHE A 92 11.91 2.47 7.40
N GLY A 93 11.14 3.18 6.58
CA GLY A 93 11.43 3.36 5.19
C GLY A 93 10.97 4.72 4.69
N GLU A 94 11.70 5.26 3.73
CA GLU A 94 11.36 6.52 3.08
C GLU A 94 11.67 6.45 1.59
N ALA A 95 10.88 7.17 0.79
CA ALA A 95 11.16 7.34 -0.62
C ALA A 95 10.56 8.65 -1.15
N SER A 96 11.30 9.29 -2.04
CA SER A 96 10.80 10.36 -2.89
C SER A 96 10.69 9.84 -4.32
N CYS A 97 9.53 10.06 -4.95
CA CYS A 97 9.29 9.69 -6.34
C CYS A 97 8.83 10.89 -7.16
N PRO A 98 9.59 11.33 -8.14
CA PRO A 98 9.14 12.28 -9.13
C PRO A 98 8.34 11.59 -10.23
N LEU A 99 7.36 12.29 -10.79
CA LEU A 99 6.71 11.96 -12.05
C LEU A 99 6.40 13.30 -12.75
N ASP A 100 7.20 13.64 -13.75
CA ASP A 100 7.21 14.93 -14.42
C ASP A 100 7.20 16.11 -13.42
N GLU A 101 6.12 16.90 -13.37
CA GLU A 101 5.97 18.07 -12.49
C GLU A 101 5.65 17.71 -11.03
N THR A 102 5.31 16.45 -10.76
CA THR A 102 4.89 15.99 -9.44
C THR A 102 6.07 15.44 -8.64
N LEU A 103 6.04 15.65 -7.33
CA LEU A 103 6.95 15.01 -6.38
C LEU A 103 6.14 14.49 -5.20
N ALA A 104 6.19 13.19 -4.95
CA ALA A 104 5.65 12.57 -3.75
C ALA A 104 6.77 12.15 -2.80
N ASN A 105 6.60 12.41 -1.50
CA ASN A 105 7.47 11.95 -0.42
C ASN A 105 6.66 11.03 0.50
N VAL A 106 7.18 9.85 0.79
CA VAL A 106 6.53 8.87 1.68
C VAL A 106 7.50 8.41 2.73
N VAL A 107 7.03 8.39 3.99
CA VAL A 107 7.76 7.85 5.14
C VAL A 107 6.86 6.86 5.86
N VAL A 108 7.43 5.70 6.24
CA VAL A 108 6.72 4.64 6.96
C VAL A 108 7.46 4.23 8.24
N ASP A 109 6.70 3.88 9.29
CA ASP A 109 7.18 3.18 10.49
C ASP A 109 6.25 1.99 10.78
N LEU A 110 6.78 0.78 10.64
CA LEU A 110 6.05 -0.47 10.90
C LEU A 110 5.88 -0.74 12.40
N SER A 111 5.41 0.27 13.13
CA SER A 111 5.41 0.39 14.61
C SER A 111 4.37 -0.44 15.35
N GLY A 112 3.42 -1.08 14.67
CA GLY A 112 2.26 -1.71 15.29
C GLY A 112 1.12 -0.74 15.66
N ARG A 113 1.31 0.57 15.48
CA ARG A 113 0.32 1.61 15.79
C ARG A 113 -0.12 2.32 14.52
N PRO A 114 -1.42 2.30 14.16
CA PRO A 114 -1.91 2.95 12.95
C PRO A 114 -1.90 4.47 13.10
N TYR A 115 -1.40 5.16 12.09
CA TYR A 115 -1.53 6.61 11.92
C TYR A 115 -1.29 6.98 10.46
N LEU A 116 -2.22 7.67 9.84
CA LEU A 116 -2.07 8.22 8.50
C LEU A 116 -1.98 9.75 8.55
N SER A 117 -0.89 10.31 8.01
CA SER A 117 -0.78 11.71 7.64
C SER A 117 -0.82 11.82 6.12
N TYR A 118 -1.91 12.35 5.58
CA TYR A 118 -2.14 12.44 4.14
C TYR A 118 -2.24 13.90 3.69
N ASN A 119 -1.09 14.47 3.29
CA ASN A 119 -0.99 15.86 2.83
C ASN A 119 -0.85 15.88 1.29
N VAL A 120 -1.91 15.40 0.63
CA VAL A 120 -2.01 15.33 -0.82
C VAL A 120 -3.10 16.28 -1.29
N LYS A 121 -2.70 17.39 -1.91
CA LYS A 121 -3.64 18.36 -2.48
C LYS A 121 -3.92 17.99 -3.92
N ILE A 122 -5.07 17.38 -4.13
CA ILE A 122 -5.57 17.00 -5.44
C ILE A 122 -6.94 17.65 -5.67
N ARG A 123 -7.20 18.09 -6.90
CA ARG A 123 -8.52 18.63 -7.24
C ARG A 123 -9.54 17.51 -7.25
N PRO A 124 -10.71 17.69 -6.60
CA PRO A 124 -11.81 16.74 -6.72
C PRO A 124 -12.16 16.47 -8.19
N GLY A 125 -12.30 15.21 -8.55
CA GLY A 125 -12.58 14.80 -9.92
C GLY A 125 -12.29 13.30 -10.12
N ARG A 126 -12.00 12.93 -11.37
CA ARG A 126 -11.74 11.55 -11.76
C ARG A 126 -10.52 11.43 -12.65
N VAL A 127 -9.85 10.27 -12.56
CA VAL A 127 -8.88 9.79 -13.56
C VAL A 127 -9.49 8.55 -14.21
N GLY A 128 -9.95 8.67 -15.46
CA GLY A 128 -10.88 7.70 -16.02
C GLY A 128 -12.17 7.71 -15.21
N ASP A 129 -12.59 6.55 -14.70
CA ASP A 129 -13.76 6.39 -13.84
C ASP A 129 -13.41 6.35 -12.33
N PHE A 130 -12.15 6.56 -11.96
CA PHE A 130 -11.63 6.46 -10.60
C PHE A 130 -11.63 7.84 -9.91
N ASP A 131 -12.37 7.99 -8.82
CA ASP A 131 -12.46 9.24 -8.08
C ASP A 131 -11.14 9.56 -7.35
N THR A 132 -10.76 10.84 -7.33
CA THR A 132 -9.45 11.29 -6.82
C THR A 132 -9.30 11.26 -5.30
N ASP A 133 -10.35 10.98 -4.54
CA ASP A 133 -10.36 10.79 -3.09
C ASP A 133 -10.15 9.33 -2.66
N LEU A 134 -10.42 8.37 -3.54
CA LEU A 134 -10.28 6.94 -3.24
C LEU A 134 -8.86 6.50 -2.79
N PRO A 135 -7.76 7.08 -3.27
CA PRO A 135 -6.44 6.75 -2.73
C PRO A 135 -6.30 6.97 -1.23
N HIS A 136 -6.96 8.00 -0.66
CA HIS A 136 -7.00 8.22 0.78
C HIS A 136 -7.60 7.02 1.51
N GLU A 137 -8.72 6.49 1.03
CA GLU A 137 -9.42 5.35 1.64
C GLU A 137 -8.56 4.08 1.59
N PHE A 138 -7.90 3.84 0.45
CA PHE A 138 -6.93 2.74 0.34
C PHE A 138 -5.81 2.84 1.38
N TYR A 139 -5.15 4.02 1.49
CA TYR A 139 -4.04 4.20 2.44
C TYR A 139 -4.50 4.13 3.88
N ALA A 140 -5.68 4.68 4.20
CA ALA A 140 -6.26 4.63 5.54
C ALA A 140 -6.54 3.17 5.97
N ALA A 141 -7.20 2.41 5.11
CA ALA A 141 -7.52 1.01 5.32
C ALA A 141 -6.25 0.14 5.49
N PHE A 142 -5.29 0.29 4.57
CA PHE A 142 -4.01 -0.41 4.62
C PHE A 142 -3.23 -0.10 5.91
N THR A 143 -3.11 1.18 6.24
CA THR A 143 -2.38 1.68 7.42
C THR A 143 -2.99 1.14 8.72
N ASN A 144 -4.30 1.19 8.84
CA ASN A 144 -5.03 0.69 9.99
C ASN A 144 -4.83 -0.82 10.18
N GLN A 145 -4.95 -1.58 9.10
CA GLN A 145 -4.89 -3.04 9.18
C GLN A 145 -3.48 -3.58 9.43
N LEU A 146 -2.47 -2.99 8.80
CA LEU A 146 -1.08 -3.36 9.06
C LEU A 146 -0.59 -2.90 10.44
N GLY A 147 -1.13 -1.79 10.94
CA GLY A 147 -0.64 -1.14 12.14
C GLY A 147 0.71 -0.46 11.89
N MET A 148 0.70 0.60 11.09
CA MET A 148 1.90 1.37 10.75
C MET A 148 1.63 2.88 10.84
N ASN A 149 2.68 3.68 10.98
CA ASN A 149 2.56 5.10 10.66
C ASN A 149 2.92 5.28 9.19
N LEU A 150 2.09 6.03 8.47
CA LEU A 150 2.29 6.39 7.07
C LEU A 150 2.13 7.91 6.91
N HIS A 151 3.15 8.55 6.40
CA HIS A 151 3.12 9.95 6.03
C HIS A 151 3.32 10.07 4.52
N ILE A 152 2.39 10.76 3.86
CA ILE A 152 2.42 11.04 2.42
C ILE A 152 2.31 12.56 2.23
N ASP A 153 3.34 13.15 1.65
CA ASP A 153 3.38 14.56 1.31
C ASP A 153 3.63 14.76 -0.18
N VAL A 154 2.78 15.54 -0.83
CA VAL A 154 2.98 15.98 -2.22
C VAL A 154 3.18 17.49 -2.22
N PRO A 155 4.45 17.97 -2.13
CA PRO A 155 4.76 19.39 -2.08
C PRO A 155 4.47 20.13 -3.39
N ARG A 156 4.43 19.40 -4.52
CA ARG A 156 4.08 19.92 -5.84
C ARG A 156 3.53 18.82 -6.73
N GLY A 157 2.57 19.16 -7.59
CA GLY A 157 1.91 18.30 -8.56
C GLY A 157 0.68 19.02 -9.12
N GLU A 158 0.36 18.79 -10.38
CA GLU A 158 -0.77 19.42 -11.07
C GLU A 158 -1.69 18.37 -11.68
N ASN A 159 -1.12 17.36 -12.34
CA ASN A 159 -1.88 16.29 -12.97
C ASN A 159 -2.33 15.24 -11.93
N PRO A 160 -3.66 15.01 -11.75
CA PRO A 160 -4.18 14.04 -10.80
C PRO A 160 -3.61 12.62 -10.97
N HIS A 161 -3.42 12.16 -12.20
CA HIS A 161 -2.81 10.85 -12.49
C HIS A 161 -1.38 10.81 -11.94
N HIS A 162 -0.55 11.83 -12.27
CA HIS A 162 0.84 11.88 -11.78
C HIS A 162 0.94 11.94 -10.26
N ILE A 163 0.04 12.70 -9.61
CA ILE A 163 -0.02 12.80 -8.15
C ILE A 163 -0.29 11.42 -7.54
N ILE A 164 -1.35 10.74 -8.00
CA ILE A 164 -1.73 9.42 -7.45
C ILE A 164 -0.63 8.39 -7.71
N GLU A 165 -0.16 8.28 -8.95
CA GLU A 165 0.86 7.29 -9.32
C GLU A 165 2.18 7.50 -8.60
N SER A 166 2.65 8.76 -8.45
CA SER A 166 3.87 9.04 -7.70
C SER A 166 3.76 8.66 -6.23
N CYS A 167 2.58 8.83 -5.60
CA CYS A 167 2.31 8.36 -4.25
C CYS A 167 2.41 6.83 -4.15
N PHE A 168 1.80 6.08 -5.07
CA PHE A 168 1.88 4.61 -5.06
C PHE A 168 3.32 4.11 -5.26
N LYS A 169 4.08 4.73 -6.16
CA LYS A 169 5.51 4.39 -6.38
C LYS A 169 6.37 4.71 -5.16
N ALA A 170 6.19 5.89 -4.55
CA ALA A 170 6.92 6.27 -3.35
C ALA A 170 6.58 5.36 -2.18
N PHE A 171 5.28 5.04 -1.99
CA PHE A 171 4.82 4.12 -0.97
C PHE A 171 5.40 2.72 -1.14
N ALA A 172 5.38 2.17 -2.36
CA ALA A 172 5.98 0.88 -2.67
C ALA A 172 7.45 0.81 -2.28
N ARG A 173 8.24 1.82 -2.66
CA ARG A 173 9.68 1.89 -2.37
C ARG A 173 9.97 2.06 -0.87
N ALA A 174 9.18 2.89 -0.18
CA ALA A 174 9.29 3.05 1.27
C ALA A 174 8.97 1.74 2.01
N MET A 175 7.94 1.01 1.57
CA MET A 175 7.58 -0.30 2.10
C MET A 175 8.64 -1.37 1.80
N ASP A 176 9.19 -1.41 0.59
CA ASP A 176 10.32 -2.31 0.26
C ASP A 176 11.48 -2.09 1.22
N PHE A 177 11.92 -0.84 1.38
CA PHE A 177 13.02 -0.51 2.28
C PHE A 177 12.73 -0.88 3.74
N ALA A 178 11.53 -0.57 4.24
CA ALA A 178 11.13 -0.86 5.63
C ALA A 178 11.06 -2.35 5.94
N THR A 179 10.67 -3.17 4.96
CA THR A 179 10.49 -4.63 5.12
C THR A 179 11.77 -5.43 4.91
N GLN A 180 12.84 -4.84 4.37
CA GLN A 180 14.12 -5.53 4.16
C GLN A 180 14.71 -6.03 5.48
N ILE A 181 15.25 -7.24 5.44
CA ILE A 181 16.00 -7.79 6.56
C ILE A 181 17.36 -7.10 6.64
N ASP A 182 17.69 -6.53 7.80
CA ASP A 182 18.98 -5.94 8.07
C ASP A 182 19.75 -6.86 9.06
N PRO A 183 20.90 -7.44 8.67
CA PRO A 183 21.64 -8.39 9.51
C PRO A 183 22.13 -7.78 10.82
N ARG A 184 22.14 -6.46 10.95
CA ARG A 184 22.52 -5.75 12.18
C ARG A 184 21.37 -5.72 13.19
N VAL A 185 20.11 -5.96 12.76
CA VAL A 185 18.93 -5.94 13.63
C VAL A 185 18.75 -7.32 14.26
N GLN A 186 19.10 -7.44 15.53
CA GLN A 186 18.85 -8.64 16.32
C GLN A 186 17.51 -8.51 17.07
N GLY A 187 16.53 -9.35 16.72
CA GLY A 187 15.19 -9.26 17.28
C GLY A 187 14.37 -8.13 16.62
N VAL A 188 13.60 -7.42 17.41
CA VAL A 188 12.73 -6.33 16.96
C VAL A 188 13.44 -4.98 17.16
N LEU A 189 13.46 -4.13 16.14
CA LEU A 189 14.08 -2.79 16.21
C LEU A 189 13.22 -1.84 17.05
N SER A 190 13.25 -2.04 18.37
CA SER A 190 12.49 -1.24 19.34
C SER A 190 13.20 -1.27 20.69
N THR A 191 13.36 -0.11 21.34
CA THR A 191 13.86 -0.01 22.71
C THR A 191 12.93 -0.66 23.75
N LYS A 192 11.66 -0.91 23.37
CA LYS A 192 10.66 -1.61 24.19
C LYS A 192 10.73 -3.14 24.06
N GLY A 193 11.49 -3.67 23.09
CA GLY A 193 11.58 -5.09 22.80
C GLY A 193 10.36 -5.70 22.09
N SER A 194 9.38 -4.87 21.71
CA SER A 194 8.16 -5.26 20.97
C SER A 194 7.66 -4.14 20.04
N LEU A 195 6.87 -4.52 19.03
CA LEU A 195 6.15 -3.63 18.09
C LEU A 195 4.68 -4.03 18.01
#